data_d7ce0acdab6203777bce6624526d8c7d
#
_entry.id   d7ce0acdab6203777bce6624526d8c7d
#
_cell.length_a   1.000
_cell.length_b   1.000
_cell.length_c   1.000
_cell.angle_alpha   90.00
_cell.angle_beta   90.00
_cell.angle_gamma   90.00
#
_symmetry.space_group_name_H-M   'P 1'
#
loop_
_entity.id
_entity.type
_entity.pdbx_description
1 polymer ?
#
loop_
_entity_poly.entity_id
_entity_poly.type
_entity_poly.pdbx_seq_one_letter_code
_entity_poly.pdbx_strand_id
1 'polypeptide(L)'
;MIHCDNLVKIYKIADLEVVALQGLDLHVEAGELMAIIGNSGSGKSTLLNMLGGLDRPSAGRLIVDGKDLLSIREKDLVKYKRESVGFVWQNNARNLIPYLTAQENVELPILLQGKRKRERALELLDAVGLSHRRNNKLNQLSGGEQQRVAIAIALANHPKLLLADEPTGSVDTRMANQILDLFRKLSRELGLTIVIVTHDPMLAKKVDRVVAIRDGRTSSEILRRKSYEQELLDLEEGIEEQEEESHVEYAVLDQAGRLQIPASYLETIGMKEANKVKVTVEDGKIVLIPPIKV
;
A
#
# COMPACT_ATOMS: atom_id res chain seq x y z
N MET A 1 4.58 -9.09 -9.51
CA MET A 1 4.63 -9.50 -8.08
C MET A 1 3.26 -9.83 -7.52
N ILE A 2 2.28 -8.97 -7.67
CA ILE A 2 0.87 -9.16 -7.25
C ILE A 2 -0.03 -9.14 -8.48
N HIS A 3 -0.98 -10.09 -8.56
CA HIS A 3 -2.04 -10.13 -9.58
C HIS A 3 -3.37 -10.39 -8.88
N CYS A 4 -4.27 -9.43 -8.96
CA CYS A 4 -5.66 -9.55 -8.54
C CYS A 4 -6.54 -9.46 -9.79
N ASP A 5 -7.31 -10.51 -10.09
CA ASP A 5 -8.25 -10.53 -11.19
C ASP A 5 -9.66 -10.75 -10.63
N ASN A 6 -10.53 -9.77 -10.83
CA ASN A 6 -11.93 -9.80 -10.38
C ASN A 6 -12.07 -10.23 -8.91
N LEU A 7 -11.22 -9.68 -8.04
CA LEU A 7 -11.10 -10.11 -6.64
C LEU A 7 -12.33 -9.71 -5.83
N VAL A 8 -12.96 -10.67 -5.18
CA VAL A 8 -14.18 -10.47 -4.38
C VAL A 8 -13.94 -10.90 -2.94
N LYS A 9 -14.40 -10.08 -1.99
CA LYS A 9 -14.45 -10.43 -0.58
C LYS A 9 -15.79 -10.10 0.03
N ILE A 10 -16.44 -11.12 0.59
CA ILE A 10 -17.72 -11.03 1.28
C ILE A 10 -17.51 -11.48 2.72
N TYR A 11 -17.89 -10.65 3.67
CA TYR A 11 -17.95 -11.00 5.08
C TYR A 11 -19.38 -11.35 5.45
N LYS A 12 -19.56 -12.45 6.17
CA LYS A 12 -20.86 -12.85 6.74
C LYS A 12 -20.83 -12.60 8.24
N ILE A 13 -21.70 -11.72 8.70
CA ILE A 13 -21.86 -11.37 10.12
C ILE A 13 -23.33 -11.64 10.48
N ALA A 14 -23.60 -12.78 11.12
CA ALA A 14 -24.96 -13.28 11.34
C ALA A 14 -25.74 -13.36 10.01
N ASP A 15 -26.85 -12.63 9.90
CA ASP A 15 -27.71 -12.60 8.69
C ASP A 15 -27.32 -11.50 7.69
N LEU A 16 -26.25 -10.75 7.96
CA LEU A 16 -25.78 -9.66 7.11
C LEU A 16 -24.59 -10.10 6.27
N GLU A 17 -24.64 -9.82 4.98
CA GLU A 17 -23.51 -9.96 4.06
C GLU A 17 -22.96 -8.57 3.72
N VAL A 18 -21.65 -8.36 3.99
CA VAL A 18 -20.94 -7.14 3.65
C VAL A 18 -19.96 -7.45 2.53
N VAL A 19 -20.19 -6.87 1.36
CA VAL A 19 -19.27 -7.00 0.22
C VAL A 19 -18.18 -5.96 0.35
N ALA A 20 -17.00 -6.37 0.79
CA ALA A 20 -15.87 -5.48 1.02
C ALA A 20 -15.03 -5.22 -0.27
N LEU A 21 -14.94 -6.22 -1.15
CA LEU A 21 -14.37 -6.05 -2.50
C LEU A 21 -15.32 -6.62 -3.54
N GLN A 22 -15.47 -5.91 -4.66
CA GLN A 22 -16.53 -6.12 -5.65
C GLN A 22 -15.96 -6.35 -7.06
N GLY A 23 -14.97 -7.24 -7.20
CA GLY A 23 -14.31 -7.48 -8.47
C GLY A 23 -13.17 -6.48 -8.69
N LEU A 24 -12.23 -6.43 -7.73
CA LEU A 24 -11.06 -5.56 -7.78
C LEU A 24 -9.99 -6.17 -8.68
N ASP A 25 -9.54 -5.38 -9.66
CA ASP A 25 -8.39 -5.69 -10.50
C ASP A 25 -7.19 -4.85 -10.05
N LEU A 26 -6.04 -5.48 -9.83
CA LEU A 26 -4.80 -4.82 -9.44
C LEU A 26 -3.59 -5.63 -9.89
N HIS A 27 -2.64 -4.96 -10.52
CA HIS A 27 -1.33 -5.53 -10.85
C HIS A 27 -0.23 -4.72 -10.17
N VAL A 28 0.76 -5.39 -9.56
CA VAL A 28 1.93 -4.75 -8.95
C VAL A 28 3.19 -5.47 -9.40
N GLU A 29 4.15 -4.73 -9.92
CA GLU A 29 5.42 -5.27 -10.37
C GLU A 29 6.36 -5.58 -9.19
N ALA A 30 7.39 -6.40 -9.44
CA ALA A 30 8.42 -6.67 -8.45
C ALA A 30 9.31 -5.42 -8.26
N GLY A 31 9.58 -5.07 -7.00
CA GLY A 31 10.37 -3.89 -6.66
C GLY A 31 9.60 -2.56 -6.72
N GLU A 32 8.31 -2.57 -7.05
CA GLU A 32 7.48 -1.37 -7.09
C GLU A 32 7.17 -0.84 -5.69
N LEU A 33 7.25 0.48 -5.50
CA LEU A 33 6.75 1.20 -4.33
C LEU A 33 5.44 1.90 -4.71
N MET A 34 4.31 1.38 -4.22
CA MET A 34 2.99 1.93 -4.52
C MET A 34 2.20 2.29 -3.28
N ALA A 35 1.25 3.22 -3.44
CA ALA A 35 0.26 3.53 -2.42
C ALA A 35 -1.16 3.16 -2.88
N ILE A 36 -1.97 2.72 -1.94
CA ILE A 36 -3.40 2.50 -2.09
C ILE A 36 -4.13 3.55 -1.25
N ILE A 37 -4.93 4.38 -1.90
CA ILE A 37 -5.73 5.42 -1.24
C ILE A 37 -7.22 5.13 -1.36
N GLY A 38 -8.02 5.79 -0.55
CA GLY A 38 -9.48 5.71 -0.59
C GLY A 38 -10.11 6.07 0.75
N ASN A 39 -11.42 6.27 0.76
CA ASN A 39 -12.17 6.60 1.96
C ASN A 39 -12.18 5.43 2.97
N SER A 40 -12.52 5.72 4.24
CA SER A 40 -12.77 4.68 5.22
C SER A 40 -13.86 3.73 4.71
N GLY A 41 -13.66 2.42 4.90
CA GLY A 41 -14.60 1.40 4.42
C GLY A 41 -14.50 1.05 2.93
N SER A 42 -13.59 1.64 2.14
CA SER A 42 -13.45 1.33 0.71
C SER A 42 -12.85 -0.03 0.38
N GLY A 43 -12.39 -0.81 1.38
CA GLY A 43 -11.83 -2.15 1.19
C GLY A 43 -10.29 -2.25 1.25
N LYS A 44 -9.56 -1.15 1.52
CA LYS A 44 -8.09 -1.11 1.54
C LYS A 44 -7.45 -2.10 2.51
N SER A 45 -7.84 -2.05 3.80
CA SER A 45 -7.32 -2.97 4.82
C SER A 45 -7.75 -4.41 4.56
N THR A 46 -8.93 -4.63 3.96
CA THR A 46 -9.37 -5.94 3.49
C THR A 46 -8.42 -6.49 2.42
N LEU A 47 -8.10 -5.68 1.41
CA LEU A 47 -7.14 -6.05 0.37
C LEU A 47 -5.77 -6.35 0.99
N LEU A 48 -5.27 -5.46 1.87
CA LEU A 48 -3.99 -5.64 2.52
C LEU A 48 -3.91 -6.95 3.32
N ASN A 49 -4.97 -7.28 4.06
CA ASN A 49 -5.07 -8.54 4.81
C ASN A 49 -5.04 -9.77 3.88
N MET A 50 -5.69 -9.71 2.73
CA MET A 50 -5.64 -10.81 1.76
C MET A 50 -4.26 -10.92 1.12
N LEU A 51 -3.63 -9.82 0.73
CA LEU A 51 -2.24 -9.80 0.24
C LEU A 51 -1.27 -10.39 1.28
N GLY A 52 -1.49 -10.11 2.56
CA GLY A 52 -0.71 -10.66 3.67
C GLY A 52 -1.01 -12.12 4.02
N GLY A 53 -2.03 -12.73 3.39
CA GLY A 53 -2.48 -14.09 3.71
C GLY A 53 -3.12 -14.20 5.10
N LEU A 54 -3.62 -13.10 5.65
CA LEU A 54 -4.33 -13.05 6.93
C LEU A 54 -5.82 -13.34 6.76
N ASP A 55 -6.31 -13.12 5.55
CA ASP A 55 -7.68 -13.45 5.14
C ASP A 55 -7.66 -14.06 3.73
N ARG A 56 -8.71 -14.80 3.39
CA ARG A 56 -8.85 -15.45 2.07
C ARG A 56 -9.88 -14.71 1.22
N PRO A 57 -9.63 -14.59 -0.09
CA PRO A 57 -10.67 -14.14 -1.03
C PRO A 57 -11.92 -15.02 -0.96
N SER A 58 -13.08 -14.43 -1.25
CA SER A 58 -14.32 -15.19 -1.43
C SER A 58 -14.46 -15.73 -2.86
N ALA A 59 -13.95 -14.98 -3.86
CA ALA A 59 -13.92 -15.36 -5.26
C ALA A 59 -12.89 -14.52 -6.03
N GLY A 60 -12.71 -14.80 -7.31
CA GLY A 60 -11.72 -14.17 -8.17
C GLY A 60 -10.37 -14.84 -8.05
N ARG A 61 -9.30 -14.15 -8.42
CA ARG A 61 -7.93 -14.67 -8.41
C ARG A 61 -7.01 -13.73 -7.64
N LEU A 62 -6.17 -14.30 -6.78
CA LEU A 62 -5.15 -13.56 -6.03
C LEU A 62 -3.84 -14.33 -6.06
N ILE A 63 -2.91 -13.87 -6.88
CA ILE A 63 -1.56 -14.44 -6.96
C ILE A 63 -0.57 -13.44 -6.37
N VAL A 64 0.27 -13.88 -5.42
CA VAL A 64 1.35 -13.09 -4.83
C VAL A 64 2.63 -13.93 -4.84
N ASP A 65 3.70 -13.41 -5.40
CA ASP A 65 4.99 -14.12 -5.57
C ASP A 65 4.79 -15.52 -6.18
N GLY A 66 3.94 -15.61 -7.22
CA GLY A 66 3.60 -16.85 -7.91
C GLY A 66 2.72 -17.83 -7.13
N LYS A 67 2.23 -17.46 -5.93
CA LYS A 67 1.36 -18.31 -5.10
C LYS A 67 -0.09 -17.85 -5.18
N ASP A 68 -0.99 -18.77 -5.52
CA ASP A 68 -2.44 -18.53 -5.50
C ASP A 68 -2.96 -18.61 -4.07
N LEU A 69 -3.32 -17.45 -3.49
CA LEU A 69 -3.76 -17.34 -2.11
C LEU A 69 -5.22 -17.79 -1.88
N LEU A 70 -6.01 -18.00 -2.95
CA LEU A 70 -7.33 -18.59 -2.85
C LEU A 70 -7.24 -20.09 -2.55
N SER A 71 -6.33 -20.81 -3.23
CA SER A 71 -6.20 -22.27 -3.19
C SER A 71 -5.03 -22.77 -2.33
N ILE A 72 -4.19 -21.87 -1.78
CA ILE A 72 -3.00 -22.22 -0.99
C ILE A 72 -3.33 -23.11 0.22
N ARG A 73 -2.57 -24.18 0.44
CA ARG A 73 -2.71 -25.05 1.61
C ARG A 73 -2.24 -24.35 2.87
N GLU A 74 -2.84 -24.67 4.02
CA GLU A 74 -2.50 -24.04 5.32
C GLU A 74 -1.00 -24.06 5.63
N LYS A 75 -0.32 -25.17 5.40
CA LYS A 75 1.12 -25.31 5.61
C LYS A 75 1.94 -24.32 4.77
N ASP A 76 1.54 -24.16 3.50
CA ASP A 76 2.22 -23.26 2.56
C ASP A 76 1.87 -21.79 2.87
N LEU A 77 0.65 -21.52 3.36
CA LEU A 77 0.22 -20.20 3.82
C LEU A 77 1.01 -19.75 5.05
N VAL A 78 1.27 -20.63 6.01
CA VAL A 78 2.13 -20.32 7.17
C VAL A 78 3.54 -19.96 6.70
N LYS A 79 4.10 -20.72 5.74
CA LYS A 79 5.40 -20.42 5.15
C LYS A 79 5.40 -19.08 4.41
N TYR A 80 4.35 -18.80 3.63
CA TYR A 80 4.16 -17.55 2.92
C TYR A 80 4.19 -16.34 3.87
N LYS A 81 3.35 -16.36 4.91
CA LYS A 81 3.28 -15.28 5.91
C LYS A 81 4.62 -15.04 6.63
N ARG A 82 5.38 -16.11 6.88
CA ARG A 82 6.63 -16.02 7.61
C ARG A 82 7.81 -15.57 6.76
N GLU A 83 7.84 -15.96 5.47
CA GLU A 83 9.03 -15.83 4.62
C GLU A 83 8.86 -14.87 3.45
N SER A 84 7.63 -14.67 2.95
CA SER A 84 7.40 -13.85 1.75
C SER A 84 6.90 -12.45 2.07
N VAL A 85 6.25 -12.25 3.24
CA VAL A 85 5.59 -10.98 3.58
C VAL A 85 6.10 -10.42 4.88
N GLY A 86 6.43 -9.12 4.88
CA GLY A 86 6.55 -8.29 6.07
C GLY A 86 5.30 -7.44 6.25
N PHE A 87 4.87 -7.22 7.47
CA PHE A 87 3.69 -6.42 7.76
C PHE A 87 3.99 -5.33 8.78
N VAL A 88 3.63 -4.09 8.47
CA VAL A 88 3.71 -2.92 9.35
C VAL A 88 2.29 -2.41 9.61
N TRP A 89 1.81 -2.59 10.84
CA TRP A 89 0.46 -2.20 11.25
C TRP A 89 0.41 -0.73 11.66
N GLN A 90 -0.74 -0.10 11.47
CA GLN A 90 -1.03 1.25 11.94
C GLN A 90 -0.80 1.42 13.44
N ASN A 91 -1.17 0.42 14.23
CA ASN A 91 -1.00 0.43 15.67
C ASN A 91 0.32 -0.25 16.08
N ASN A 92 1.27 0.52 16.61
CA ASN A 92 2.57 0.03 17.07
C ASN A 92 2.46 -1.09 18.12
N ALA A 93 1.39 -1.12 18.93
CA ALA A 93 1.16 -2.19 19.89
C ALA A 93 0.96 -3.58 19.24
N ARG A 94 0.63 -3.64 17.94
CA ARG A 94 0.57 -4.89 17.18
C ARG A 94 1.91 -5.32 16.61
N ASN A 95 2.85 -4.39 16.52
CA ASN A 95 4.16 -4.63 15.91
C ASN A 95 5.23 -4.99 16.94
N LEU A 96 5.13 -4.48 18.18
CA LEU A 96 6.19 -4.57 19.18
C LEU A 96 5.72 -5.23 20.47
N ILE A 97 6.62 -5.99 21.08
CA ILE A 97 6.44 -6.57 22.41
C ILE A 97 7.04 -5.59 23.43
N PRO A 98 6.23 -4.98 24.32
CA PRO A 98 6.63 -3.81 25.11
C PRO A 98 7.73 -4.06 26.16
N TYR A 99 7.88 -5.28 26.60
CA TYR A 99 8.92 -5.65 27.59
C TYR A 99 10.25 -6.07 26.97
N LEU A 100 10.30 -6.24 25.65
CA LEU A 100 11.52 -6.51 24.90
C LEU A 100 12.21 -5.21 24.48
N THR A 101 13.52 -5.25 24.33
CA THR A 101 14.30 -4.18 23.70
C THR A 101 14.03 -4.11 22.19
N ALA A 102 14.44 -3.02 21.53
CA ALA A 102 14.35 -2.90 20.08
C ALA A 102 15.07 -4.07 19.37
N GLN A 103 16.25 -4.44 19.83
CA GLN A 103 17.00 -5.57 19.28
C GLN A 103 16.26 -6.89 19.45
N GLU A 104 15.78 -7.20 20.65
CA GLU A 104 15.04 -8.45 20.94
C GLU A 104 13.76 -8.56 20.13
N ASN A 105 13.06 -7.45 19.91
CA ASN A 105 11.88 -7.40 19.04
C ASN A 105 12.23 -7.80 17.59
N VAL A 106 13.34 -7.29 17.04
CA VAL A 106 13.78 -7.63 15.67
C VAL A 106 14.34 -9.05 15.59
N GLU A 107 14.98 -9.55 16.66
CA GLU A 107 15.48 -10.93 16.72
C GLU A 107 14.36 -11.99 16.77
N LEU A 108 13.21 -11.66 17.37
CA LEU A 108 12.14 -12.63 17.62
C LEU A 108 11.64 -13.36 16.35
N PRO A 109 11.28 -12.69 15.24
CA PRO A 109 10.86 -13.40 14.02
C PRO A 109 11.96 -14.31 13.45
N ILE A 110 13.23 -13.94 13.62
CA ILE A 110 14.38 -14.74 13.17
C ILE A 110 14.53 -15.99 14.02
N LEU A 111 14.39 -15.86 15.34
CA LEU A 111 14.42 -16.98 16.28
C LEU A 111 13.30 -17.98 16.04
N LEU A 112 12.10 -17.52 15.70
CA LEU A 112 10.95 -18.37 15.36
C LEU A 112 11.16 -19.20 14.09
N GLN A 113 12.17 -18.86 13.26
CA GLN A 113 12.62 -19.71 12.14
C GLN A 113 13.67 -20.76 12.57
N GLY A 114 14.03 -20.85 13.83
CA GLY A 114 15.11 -21.73 14.31
C GLY A 114 16.52 -21.22 13.98
N LYS A 115 16.65 -19.95 13.59
CA LYS A 115 17.94 -19.32 13.25
C LYS A 115 18.36 -18.37 14.36
N ARG A 116 19.63 -18.39 14.75
CA ARG A 116 20.22 -17.37 15.64
C ARG A 116 21.06 -16.43 14.76
N LYS A 117 20.53 -15.25 14.41
CA LYS A 117 21.25 -14.23 13.63
C LYS A 117 21.10 -12.86 14.31
N ARG A 118 21.79 -12.70 15.44
CA ARG A 118 21.87 -11.40 16.14
C ARG A 118 22.43 -10.31 15.24
N GLU A 119 23.40 -10.63 14.40
CA GLU A 119 24.00 -9.72 13.42
C GLU A 119 22.95 -9.14 12.50
N ARG A 120 22.01 -9.97 12.01
CA ARG A 120 20.92 -9.51 11.14
C ARG A 120 20.01 -8.49 11.82
N ALA A 121 19.70 -8.66 13.10
CA ALA A 121 18.90 -7.68 13.84
C ALA A 121 19.62 -6.35 14.00
N LEU A 122 20.93 -6.37 14.20
CA LEU A 122 21.77 -5.16 14.28
C LEU A 122 21.85 -4.45 12.92
N GLU A 123 22.07 -5.19 11.82
CA GLU A 123 22.05 -4.64 10.46
C GLU A 123 20.71 -3.94 10.15
N LEU A 124 19.58 -4.55 10.52
CA LEU A 124 18.26 -3.97 10.30
C LEU A 124 18.02 -2.72 11.15
N LEU A 125 18.46 -2.72 12.41
CA LEU A 125 18.39 -1.52 13.26
C LEU A 125 19.29 -0.41 12.74
N ASP A 126 20.43 -0.74 12.14
CA ASP A 126 21.29 0.23 11.47
C ASP A 126 20.62 0.80 10.22
N ALA A 127 20.06 -0.07 9.37
CA ALA A 127 19.36 0.33 8.15
C ALA A 127 18.18 1.30 8.41
N VAL A 128 17.51 1.16 9.58
CA VAL A 128 16.45 2.09 10.00
C VAL A 128 16.95 3.25 10.88
N GLY A 129 18.29 3.39 11.05
CA GLY A 129 18.92 4.49 11.81
C GLY A 129 18.74 4.39 13.34
N LEU A 130 18.60 3.18 13.90
CA LEU A 130 18.33 2.94 15.31
C LEU A 130 19.41 2.14 16.05
N SER A 131 20.63 2.05 15.52
CA SER A 131 21.75 1.34 16.17
C SER A 131 22.00 1.81 17.60
N HIS A 132 21.87 3.12 17.86
CA HIS A 132 22.06 3.75 19.17
C HIS A 132 20.91 3.46 20.15
N ARG A 133 19.75 2.97 19.68
CA ARG A 133 18.55 2.65 20.46
C ARG A 133 18.31 1.17 20.65
N ARG A 134 19.22 0.30 20.21
CA ARG A 134 19.04 -1.18 20.19
C ARG A 134 18.65 -1.79 21.53
N ASN A 135 19.16 -1.22 22.65
CA ASN A 135 18.91 -1.71 24.01
C ASN A 135 17.69 -1.03 24.69
N ASN A 136 17.05 -0.08 24.01
CA ASN A 136 15.90 0.63 24.56
C ASN A 136 14.63 -0.22 24.45
N LYS A 137 13.77 -0.17 25.47
CA LYS A 137 12.43 -0.75 25.46
C LYS A 137 11.44 0.20 24.82
N LEU A 138 10.24 -0.30 24.49
CA LEU A 138 9.19 0.46 23.81
C LEU A 138 8.88 1.82 24.47
N ASN A 139 8.77 1.86 25.79
CA ASN A 139 8.48 3.08 26.56
C ASN A 139 9.61 4.13 26.57
N GLN A 140 10.78 3.77 26.06
CA GLN A 140 11.96 4.63 25.93
C GLN A 140 12.16 5.12 24.50
N LEU A 141 11.26 4.75 23.59
CA LEU A 141 11.30 5.10 22.17
C LEU A 141 10.17 6.07 21.84
N SER A 142 10.45 7.08 21.02
CA SER A 142 9.43 7.94 20.42
C SER A 142 8.54 7.16 19.47
N GLY A 143 7.35 7.67 19.13
CA GLY A 143 6.43 7.02 18.17
C GLY A 143 7.10 6.71 16.84
N GLY A 144 7.89 7.63 16.29
CA GLY A 144 8.63 7.41 15.05
C GLY A 144 9.78 6.40 15.19
N GLU A 145 10.46 6.32 16.36
CA GLU A 145 11.45 5.26 16.61
C GLU A 145 10.78 3.89 16.70
N GLN A 146 9.62 3.81 17.37
CA GLN A 146 8.81 2.58 17.43
C GLN A 146 8.39 2.13 16.04
N GLN A 147 7.96 3.05 15.17
CA GLN A 147 7.59 2.75 13.79
C GLN A 147 8.77 2.21 12.99
N ARG A 148 9.97 2.79 13.14
CA ARG A 148 11.17 2.26 12.48
C ARG A 148 11.58 0.89 13.02
N VAL A 149 11.39 0.61 14.31
CA VAL A 149 11.57 -0.77 14.84
C VAL A 149 10.56 -1.71 14.21
N ALA A 150 9.29 -1.32 14.06
CA ALA A 150 8.27 -2.13 13.38
C ALA A 150 8.66 -2.47 11.93
N ILE A 151 9.22 -1.51 11.20
CA ILE A 151 9.75 -1.74 9.84
C ILE A 151 10.92 -2.75 9.90
N ALA A 152 11.86 -2.61 10.84
CA ALA A 152 12.96 -3.56 11.00
C ALA A 152 12.47 -4.99 11.32
N ILE A 153 11.44 -5.13 12.16
CA ILE A 153 10.78 -6.41 12.46
C ILE A 153 10.18 -7.02 11.18
N ALA A 154 9.45 -6.22 10.40
CA ALA A 154 8.83 -6.66 9.16
C ALA A 154 9.85 -7.17 8.14
N LEU A 155 11.08 -6.63 8.14
CA LEU A 155 12.19 -7.00 7.25
C LEU A 155 13.03 -8.19 7.76
N ALA A 156 12.80 -8.67 8.98
CA ALA A 156 13.65 -9.63 9.68
C ALA A 156 13.90 -10.92 8.88
N ASN A 157 12.89 -11.41 8.19
CA ASN A 157 12.91 -12.67 7.45
C ASN A 157 13.16 -12.54 5.95
N HIS A 158 13.70 -11.41 5.48
CA HIS A 158 13.95 -11.11 4.06
C HIS A 158 12.70 -11.26 3.19
N PRO A 159 11.58 -10.58 3.53
CA PRO A 159 10.37 -10.65 2.73
C PRO A 159 10.62 -10.08 1.33
N LYS A 160 9.83 -10.53 0.36
CA LYS A 160 9.78 -9.96 -0.98
C LYS A 160 8.71 -8.86 -1.11
N LEU A 161 7.75 -8.87 -0.20
CA LEU A 161 6.63 -7.93 -0.13
C LEU A 161 6.54 -7.33 1.26
N LEU A 162 6.53 -6.01 1.35
CA LEU A 162 6.23 -5.25 2.55
C LEU A 162 4.85 -4.62 2.42
N LEU A 163 3.96 -4.91 3.35
CA LEU A 163 2.63 -4.34 3.46
C LEU A 163 2.61 -3.37 4.63
N ALA A 164 2.22 -2.12 4.41
CA ALA A 164 2.19 -1.09 5.44
C ALA A 164 0.79 -0.46 5.52
N ASP A 165 0.12 -0.64 6.64
CA ASP A 165 -1.21 -0.08 6.91
C ASP A 165 -1.05 1.22 7.69
N GLU A 166 -1.29 2.37 7.05
CA GLU A 166 -1.17 3.72 7.62
C GLU A 166 0.16 3.95 8.37
N PRO A 167 1.32 3.67 7.76
CA PRO A 167 2.61 3.63 8.48
C PRO A 167 3.06 4.98 9.04
N THR A 168 2.38 6.06 8.69
CA THR A 168 2.69 7.44 9.10
C THR A 168 1.57 8.09 9.88
N GLY A 169 0.45 7.40 10.12
CA GLY A 169 -0.75 7.98 10.74
C GLY A 169 -0.58 8.48 12.18
N SER A 170 0.51 8.10 12.86
CA SER A 170 0.79 8.50 14.26
C SER A 170 2.07 9.33 14.43
N VAL A 171 2.64 9.86 13.33
CA VAL A 171 3.89 10.63 13.36
C VAL A 171 3.72 11.99 12.67
N ASP A 172 4.59 12.95 12.99
CA ASP A 172 4.61 14.26 12.34
C ASP A 172 5.08 14.17 10.86
N THR A 173 4.87 15.25 10.11
CA THR A 173 5.21 15.34 8.68
C THR A 173 6.69 15.08 8.39
N ARG A 174 7.60 15.53 9.25
CA ARG A 174 9.04 15.32 9.08
C ARG A 174 9.37 13.83 9.21
N MET A 175 8.82 13.18 10.22
CA MET A 175 9.00 11.76 10.45
C MET A 175 8.33 10.92 9.35
N ALA A 176 7.15 11.33 8.88
CA ALA A 176 6.47 10.68 7.74
C ALA A 176 7.36 10.68 6.49
N ASN A 177 8.01 11.81 6.19
CA ASN A 177 8.96 11.90 5.07
C ASN A 177 10.15 10.95 5.25
N GLN A 178 10.74 10.89 6.44
CA GLN A 178 11.85 9.97 6.72
C GLN A 178 11.47 8.50 6.55
N ILE A 179 10.24 8.11 6.92
CA ILE A 179 9.73 6.75 6.73
C ILE A 179 9.57 6.44 5.23
N LEU A 180 9.08 7.40 4.44
CA LEU A 180 8.95 7.22 3.00
C LEU A 180 10.30 7.12 2.28
N ASP A 181 11.26 7.97 2.66
CA ASP A 181 12.61 7.91 2.13
C ASP A 181 13.27 6.56 2.47
N LEU A 182 13.02 6.04 3.69
CA LEU A 182 13.43 4.70 4.07
C LEU A 182 12.77 3.63 3.17
N PHE A 183 11.46 3.72 2.91
CA PHE A 183 10.79 2.77 2.03
C PHE A 183 11.34 2.81 0.61
N ARG A 184 11.60 3.99 0.05
CA ARG A 184 12.25 4.14 -1.27
C ARG A 184 13.62 3.49 -1.30
N LYS A 185 14.44 3.77 -0.29
CA LYS A 185 15.76 3.16 -0.13
C LYS A 185 15.67 1.63 -0.12
N LEU A 186 14.77 1.07 0.70
CA LEU A 186 14.58 -0.38 0.81
C LEU A 186 14.07 -1.00 -0.51
N SER A 187 13.12 -0.34 -1.19
CA SER A 187 12.62 -0.80 -2.50
C SER A 187 13.77 -0.88 -3.53
N ARG A 188 14.60 0.16 -3.62
CA ARG A 188 15.69 0.24 -4.60
C ARG A 188 16.87 -0.68 -4.28
N GLU A 189 17.36 -0.64 -3.04
CA GLU A 189 18.57 -1.38 -2.66
C GLU A 189 18.32 -2.89 -2.51
N LEU A 190 17.11 -3.28 -2.07
CA LEU A 190 16.78 -4.68 -1.81
C LEU A 190 15.84 -5.29 -2.86
N GLY A 191 15.38 -4.52 -3.85
CA GLY A 191 14.34 -4.96 -4.79
C GLY A 191 13.01 -5.32 -4.10
N LEU A 192 12.75 -4.70 -2.94
CA LEU A 192 11.58 -4.98 -2.12
C LEU A 192 10.34 -4.34 -2.73
N THR A 193 9.31 -5.13 -2.98
CA THR A 193 7.99 -4.60 -3.37
C THR A 193 7.29 -4.06 -2.12
N ILE A 194 6.79 -2.82 -2.18
CA ILE A 194 6.16 -2.16 -1.03
C ILE A 194 4.78 -1.65 -1.41
N VAL A 195 3.77 -2.05 -0.64
CA VAL A 195 2.39 -1.56 -0.77
C VAL A 195 2.00 -0.83 0.51
N ILE A 196 1.74 0.48 0.38
CA ILE A 196 1.33 1.34 1.47
C ILE A 196 -0.17 1.61 1.34
N VAL A 197 -0.94 1.38 2.39
CA VAL A 197 -2.32 1.88 2.49
C VAL A 197 -2.28 3.18 3.27
N THR A 198 -2.88 4.24 2.73
CA THR A 198 -2.97 5.54 3.40
C THR A 198 -4.21 6.32 2.98
N HIS A 199 -4.65 7.24 3.83
CA HIS A 199 -5.65 8.25 3.50
C HIS A 199 -5.03 9.63 3.24
N ASP A 200 -3.71 9.77 3.38
CA ASP A 200 -2.97 11.02 3.13
C ASP A 200 -2.57 11.16 1.65
N PRO A 201 -3.21 12.08 0.89
CA PRO A 201 -2.89 12.30 -0.52
C PRO A 201 -1.47 12.85 -0.74
N MET A 202 -0.93 13.62 0.21
CA MET A 202 0.42 14.18 0.11
C MET A 202 1.49 13.11 0.17
N LEU A 203 1.25 12.09 0.98
CA LEU A 203 2.10 10.92 1.09
C LEU A 203 2.03 10.07 -0.18
N ALA A 204 0.82 9.92 -0.71
CA ALA A 204 0.60 9.19 -1.96
C ALA A 204 1.39 9.78 -3.14
N LYS A 205 1.52 11.11 -3.24
CA LYS A 205 2.30 11.77 -4.30
C LYS A 205 3.81 11.44 -4.27
N LYS A 206 4.31 10.85 -3.19
CA LYS A 206 5.75 10.54 -3.00
C LYS A 206 6.14 9.10 -3.37
N VAL A 207 5.24 8.32 -3.92
CA VAL A 207 5.46 6.96 -4.41
C VAL A 207 5.43 6.93 -5.94
N ASP A 208 5.87 5.82 -6.53
CA ASP A 208 5.94 5.70 -7.99
C ASP A 208 4.56 5.60 -8.65
N ARG A 209 3.60 5.01 -7.92
CA ARG A 209 2.22 4.79 -8.38
C ARG A 209 1.25 4.83 -7.23
N VAL A 210 0.09 5.46 -7.48
CA VAL A 210 -1.03 5.50 -6.53
C VAL A 210 -2.24 4.85 -7.17
N VAL A 211 -2.89 3.96 -6.43
CA VAL A 211 -4.16 3.33 -6.84
C VAL A 211 -5.26 3.76 -5.87
N ALA A 212 -6.32 4.35 -6.40
CA ALA A 212 -7.48 4.72 -5.62
C ALA A 212 -8.50 3.58 -5.60
N ILE A 213 -8.91 3.17 -4.39
CA ILE A 213 -9.99 2.19 -4.19
C ILE A 213 -11.23 2.91 -3.69
N ARG A 214 -12.36 2.70 -4.39
CA ARG A 214 -13.68 3.18 -4.02
C ARG A 214 -14.69 2.06 -4.13
N ASP A 215 -15.51 1.89 -3.09
CA ASP A 215 -16.57 0.87 -3.03
C ASP A 215 -16.10 -0.54 -3.43
N GLY A 216 -14.91 -0.93 -2.93
CA GLY A 216 -14.33 -2.25 -3.16
C GLY A 216 -13.80 -2.49 -4.57
N ARG A 217 -13.58 -1.43 -5.38
CA ARG A 217 -13.03 -1.49 -6.75
C ARG A 217 -11.90 -0.52 -6.96
N THR A 218 -11.04 -0.80 -7.91
CA THR A 218 -10.06 0.16 -8.41
C THR A 218 -10.80 1.25 -9.21
N SER A 219 -10.61 2.52 -8.87
CA SER A 219 -11.31 3.64 -9.51
C SER A 219 -10.40 4.49 -10.38
N SER A 220 -9.22 4.85 -9.89
CA SER A 220 -8.22 5.58 -10.68
C SER A 220 -6.81 5.15 -10.29
N GLU A 221 -5.87 5.42 -11.19
CA GLU A 221 -4.44 5.25 -10.98
C GLU A 221 -3.72 6.55 -11.31
N ILE A 222 -2.80 6.93 -10.45
CA ILE A 222 -1.91 8.07 -10.66
C ILE A 222 -0.51 7.51 -10.85
N LEU A 223 0.06 7.76 -12.01
CA LEU A 223 1.41 7.34 -12.36
C LEU A 223 2.35 8.55 -12.36
N ARG A 224 3.52 8.38 -11.77
CA ARG A 224 4.58 9.38 -11.84
C ARG A 224 5.20 9.37 -13.25
N ARG A 225 5.34 10.53 -13.88
CA ARG A 225 5.89 10.66 -15.25
C ARG A 225 7.39 10.44 -15.28
N LYS A 226 8.11 10.94 -14.26
CA LYS A 226 9.55 10.83 -14.15
C LYS A 226 9.94 9.98 -12.94
N SER A 227 11.05 9.26 -13.03
CA SER A 227 11.63 8.61 -11.86
C SER A 227 12.12 9.67 -10.86
N TYR A 228 12.10 9.33 -9.57
CA TYR A 228 12.63 10.23 -8.52
C TYR A 228 14.10 10.64 -8.76
N GLU A 229 14.88 9.78 -9.43
CA GLU A 229 16.26 10.08 -9.82
C GLU A 229 16.32 11.20 -10.85
N GLN A 230 15.44 11.18 -11.82
CA GLN A 230 15.32 12.25 -12.82
C GLN A 230 14.90 13.57 -12.19
N GLU A 231 13.97 13.55 -11.22
CA GLU A 231 13.61 14.77 -10.49
C GLU A 231 14.75 15.32 -9.62
N LEU A 232 15.56 14.45 -9.00
CA LEU A 232 16.74 14.90 -8.25
C LEU A 232 17.78 15.52 -9.18
N LEU A 233 18.02 14.94 -10.37
CA LEU A 233 18.92 15.51 -11.38
C LEU A 233 18.38 16.85 -11.90
N ASP A 234 17.08 16.94 -12.19
CA ASP A 234 16.44 18.17 -12.65
C ASP A 234 16.53 19.28 -11.56
N LEU A 235 16.39 18.92 -10.28
CA LEU A 235 16.59 19.85 -9.15
C LEU A 235 18.04 20.32 -8.99
N GLU A 236 19.01 19.41 -9.19
CA GLU A 236 20.45 19.76 -9.18
C GLU A 236 20.82 20.65 -10.38
N GLU A 237 20.14 20.49 -11.51
CA GLU A 237 20.29 21.33 -12.71
C GLU A 237 19.49 22.64 -12.65
N GLY A 238 18.71 22.86 -11.57
CA GLY A 238 17.92 24.09 -11.36
C GLY A 238 16.66 24.19 -12.22
N ILE A 239 16.17 23.05 -12.71
CA ILE A 239 14.91 22.96 -13.46
C ILE A 239 13.75 22.85 -12.47
N GLU A 240 13.05 23.94 -12.20
CA GLU A 240 11.81 23.94 -11.42
C GLU A 240 10.65 23.49 -12.32
N GLU A 241 10.18 22.24 -12.15
CA GLU A 241 8.92 21.81 -12.74
C GLU A 241 7.72 22.18 -11.85
N GLN A 242 6.62 22.59 -12.47
CA GLN A 242 5.36 22.76 -11.75
C GLN A 242 4.87 21.38 -11.28
N GLU A 243 4.50 21.24 -10.00
CA GLU A 243 4.05 19.98 -9.39
C GLU A 243 2.93 19.26 -10.17
N GLU A 244 2.11 20.00 -10.92
CA GLU A 244 0.99 19.48 -11.73
C GLU A 244 1.45 18.65 -12.94
N GLU A 245 2.68 18.81 -13.45
CA GLU A 245 3.18 18.05 -14.59
C GLU A 245 3.83 16.71 -14.22
N SER A 246 4.13 16.48 -12.96
CA SER A 246 4.86 15.29 -12.50
C SER A 246 4.02 14.00 -12.46
N HIS A 247 2.69 14.10 -12.48
CA HIS A 247 1.76 12.97 -12.32
C HIS A 247 0.66 12.96 -13.38
N VAL A 248 0.28 11.75 -13.83
CA VAL A 248 -0.89 11.56 -14.72
C VAL A 248 -1.91 10.69 -14.02
N GLU A 249 -3.14 11.18 -13.90
CA GLU A 249 -4.26 10.41 -13.38
C GLU A 249 -5.00 9.70 -14.51
N TYR A 250 -5.21 8.41 -14.38
CA TYR A 250 -6.00 7.57 -15.28
C TYR A 250 -7.23 7.04 -14.55
N ALA A 251 -8.41 7.19 -15.12
CA ALA A 251 -9.58 6.44 -14.67
C ALA A 251 -9.45 4.98 -15.13
N VAL A 252 -9.69 4.04 -14.24
CA VAL A 252 -9.56 2.61 -14.52
C VAL A 252 -10.86 2.06 -15.10
N LEU A 253 -10.76 1.39 -16.26
CA LEU A 253 -11.84 0.62 -16.86
C LEU A 253 -11.80 -0.80 -16.31
N ASP A 254 -12.90 -1.26 -15.70
CA ASP A 254 -13.00 -2.68 -15.31
C ASP A 254 -13.26 -3.59 -16.55
N GLN A 255 -13.19 -4.90 -16.33
CA GLN A 255 -13.41 -5.89 -17.41
C GLN A 255 -14.79 -5.79 -18.06
N ALA A 256 -15.77 -5.14 -17.45
CA ALA A 256 -17.09 -4.88 -17.98
C ALA A 256 -17.19 -3.52 -18.72
N GLY A 257 -16.06 -2.81 -18.86
CA GLY A 257 -16.03 -1.49 -19.52
C GLY A 257 -16.63 -0.36 -18.68
N ARG A 258 -16.71 -0.54 -17.35
CA ARG A 258 -17.20 0.51 -16.44
C ARG A 258 -16.01 1.30 -15.89
N LEU A 259 -16.20 2.61 -15.75
CA LEU A 259 -15.25 3.49 -15.08
C LEU A 259 -15.98 4.31 -14.00
N GLN A 260 -15.25 4.66 -12.95
CA GLN A 260 -15.71 5.64 -11.96
C GLN A 260 -15.08 6.98 -12.27
N ILE A 261 -15.91 7.99 -12.54
CA ILE A 261 -15.42 9.35 -12.76
C ILE A 261 -15.11 9.97 -11.39
N PRO A 262 -13.91 10.55 -11.18
CA PRO A 262 -13.60 11.24 -9.95
C PRO A 262 -14.61 12.34 -9.63
N ALA A 263 -15.00 12.45 -8.35
CA ALA A 263 -16.03 13.40 -7.93
C ALA A 263 -15.66 14.85 -8.25
N SER A 264 -14.38 15.21 -8.21
CA SER A 264 -13.86 16.52 -8.57
C SER A 264 -14.22 16.93 -10.01
N TYR A 265 -14.12 16.00 -10.97
CA TYR A 265 -14.49 16.27 -12.35
C TYR A 265 -16.00 16.46 -12.52
N LEU A 266 -16.82 15.64 -11.80
CA LEU A 266 -18.28 15.78 -11.81
C LEU A 266 -18.72 17.10 -11.18
N GLU A 267 -18.04 17.55 -10.11
CA GLU A 267 -18.29 18.84 -9.47
C GLU A 267 -17.98 20.01 -10.42
N THR A 268 -16.84 19.96 -11.10
CA THR A 268 -16.39 21.01 -12.04
C THR A 268 -17.39 21.23 -13.17
N ILE A 269 -18.03 20.16 -13.66
CA ILE A 269 -19.04 20.25 -14.74
C ILE A 269 -20.48 20.33 -14.22
N GLY A 270 -20.69 20.51 -12.89
CA GLY A 270 -22.01 20.67 -12.27
C GLY A 270 -22.87 19.41 -12.26
N MET A 271 -22.25 18.23 -12.31
CA MET A 271 -22.95 16.93 -12.38
C MET A 271 -22.92 16.13 -11.08
N LYS A 272 -22.54 16.73 -9.94
CA LYS A 272 -22.41 16.03 -8.66
C LYS A 272 -23.71 15.28 -8.22
N GLU A 273 -24.88 15.84 -8.53
CA GLU A 273 -26.18 15.29 -8.18
C GLU A 273 -26.89 14.57 -9.34
N ALA A 274 -26.27 14.53 -10.51
CA ALA A 274 -26.87 13.90 -11.68
C ALA A 274 -26.74 12.38 -11.60
N ASN A 275 -27.85 11.68 -11.72
CA ASN A 275 -27.90 10.21 -11.76
C ASN A 275 -27.93 9.65 -13.20
N LYS A 276 -27.92 10.51 -14.21
CA LYS A 276 -27.91 10.14 -15.64
C LYS A 276 -27.03 11.11 -16.41
N VAL A 277 -26.36 10.61 -17.44
CA VAL A 277 -25.56 11.39 -18.38
C VAL A 277 -25.86 10.92 -19.79
N LYS A 278 -25.81 11.81 -20.76
CA LYS A 278 -25.82 11.45 -22.18
C LYS A 278 -24.37 11.17 -22.58
N VAL A 279 -24.16 10.03 -23.21
CA VAL A 279 -22.83 9.64 -23.71
C VAL A 279 -22.84 9.77 -25.23
N THR A 280 -21.86 10.48 -25.78
CA THR A 280 -21.64 10.64 -27.22
C THR A 280 -20.18 10.34 -27.55
N VAL A 281 -19.89 10.06 -28.81
CA VAL A 281 -18.52 9.96 -29.33
C VAL A 281 -18.34 11.11 -30.32
N GLU A 282 -17.37 11.97 -30.05
CA GLU A 282 -17.04 13.14 -30.85
C GLU A 282 -15.53 13.19 -31.06
N ASP A 283 -15.07 13.27 -32.29
CA ASP A 283 -13.64 13.34 -32.64
C ASP A 283 -12.77 12.26 -32.00
N GLY A 284 -13.29 11.03 -31.88
CA GLY A 284 -12.59 9.89 -31.23
C GLY A 284 -12.50 9.95 -29.69
N LYS A 285 -13.28 10.87 -29.09
CA LYS A 285 -13.38 11.04 -27.64
C LYS A 285 -14.75 10.64 -27.13
N ILE A 286 -14.85 10.06 -25.94
CA ILE A 286 -16.12 9.87 -25.24
C ILE A 286 -16.46 11.16 -24.51
N VAL A 287 -17.61 11.75 -24.85
CA VAL A 287 -18.10 13.00 -24.26
C VAL A 287 -19.30 12.69 -23.37
N LEU A 288 -19.25 13.18 -22.12
CA LEU A 288 -20.35 13.07 -21.15
C LEU A 288 -21.06 14.41 -21.04
N ILE A 289 -22.34 14.44 -21.38
CA ILE A 289 -23.16 15.67 -21.42
C ILE A 289 -24.16 15.60 -20.24
N PRO A 290 -24.26 16.67 -19.43
CA PRO A 290 -25.30 16.78 -18.41
C PRO A 290 -26.70 16.59 -19.00
N PRO A 291 -27.64 16.01 -18.25
CA PRO A 291 -29.03 15.97 -18.70
C PRO A 291 -29.58 17.37 -18.82
N ILE A 292 -30.36 17.62 -19.88
CA ILE A 292 -31.09 18.87 -20.03
C ILE A 292 -32.06 18.96 -18.85
N LYS A 293 -31.93 19.99 -18.00
CA LYS A 293 -32.95 20.27 -16.99
C LYS A 293 -34.23 20.64 -17.74
N VAL A 294 -35.21 19.74 -17.75
CA VAL A 294 -36.60 19.99 -18.22
C VAL A 294 -37.38 20.64 -17.10
#